data_65c3a549e22ab05ee93432b4c909093d
#
_entry.id   65c3a549e22ab05ee93432b4c909093d
#
_cell.length_a   1.000
_cell.length_b   1.000
_cell.length_c   1.000
_cell.angle_alpha   90.00
_cell.angle_beta   90.00
_cell.angle_gamma   90.00
#
_symmetry.space_group_name_H-M   'P 1'
#
loop_
_entity.id
_entity.type
_entity.pdbx_description
1 polymer ?
#
loop_
_entity_poly.entity_id
_entity_poly.type
_entity_poly.pdbx_seq_one_letter_code
_entity_poly.pdbx_strand_id
1 'polypeptide(L)'
;MSPLFANRWLIALPPIWLVGMGALLAMLGILLSWGLLAAARPRAAAEARLSLGDGFAGPLAWLLLGLAALAIAFTPLVPLGQIGRSLQRLVSANDFDRTITVLPRANLQEIQLDLRPQEIESITLESDAPLTVRTQQPIEGFALVKVPDVDLSASTPWTWTRATGVTSPFLGRRAKLEATNAADQPVELRVRSRLAPEFPQAGILPWTAAVFLAIAGAYALFRLVPRRIAAVASTTCKEAIGQPVFA
;
A
#
# COMPACT_ATOMS: atom_id res chain seq x y z
N MET A 1 -6.52 26.63 20.03
CA MET A 1 -6.10 25.96 18.76
C MET A 1 -7.32 25.23 18.23
N SER A 2 -7.82 25.58 17.04
CA SER A 2 -9.07 24.99 16.51
C SER A 2 -8.85 23.53 16.11
N PRO A 3 -9.80 22.61 16.39
CA PRO A 3 -9.69 21.18 16.11
C PRO A 3 -9.48 20.85 14.61
N LEU A 4 -9.78 21.79 13.72
CA LEU A 4 -9.60 21.66 12.28
C LEU A 4 -8.12 21.64 11.84
N PHE A 5 -7.21 22.29 12.58
CA PHE A 5 -5.78 22.25 12.24
C PHE A 5 -5.11 20.94 12.67
N ALA A 6 -5.51 20.36 13.80
CA ALA A 6 -4.99 19.07 14.26
C ALA A 6 -5.27 17.95 13.26
N ASN A 7 -6.43 17.97 12.60
CA ASN A 7 -6.84 16.91 11.68
C ASN A 7 -6.05 16.91 10.35
N ARG A 8 -5.58 18.07 9.87
CA ARG A 8 -4.80 18.16 8.62
C ARG A 8 -3.38 17.60 8.76
N TRP A 9 -2.74 17.79 9.90
CA TRP A 9 -1.42 17.23 10.17
C TRP A 9 -1.44 15.71 10.27
N LEU A 10 -2.51 15.12 10.83
CA LEU A 10 -2.70 13.68 10.92
C LEU A 10 -2.84 13.02 9.52
N ILE A 11 -3.36 13.74 8.52
CA ILE A 11 -3.48 13.25 7.14
C ILE A 11 -2.13 13.28 6.42
N ALA A 12 -1.29 14.28 6.68
CA ALA A 12 0.01 14.44 6.03
C ALA A 12 1.13 13.59 6.67
N LEU A 13 0.96 13.19 7.92
CA LEU A 13 1.97 12.48 8.69
C LEU A 13 2.35 11.11 8.09
N PRO A 14 1.42 10.24 7.66
CA PRO A 14 1.77 8.95 7.08
C PRO A 14 2.63 9.05 5.80
N PRO A 15 2.34 9.91 4.81
CA PRO A 15 3.19 10.09 3.65
C PRO A 15 4.62 10.54 3.99
N ILE A 16 4.76 11.52 4.90
CA ILE A 16 6.08 12.01 5.34
C ILE A 16 6.86 10.90 6.02
N TRP A 17 6.21 10.14 6.90
CA TRP A 17 6.81 8.99 7.57
C TRP A 17 7.24 7.92 6.57
N LEU A 18 6.41 7.60 5.56
CA LEU A 18 6.73 6.62 4.52
C LEU A 18 7.95 7.01 3.70
N VAL A 19 8.09 8.29 3.35
CA VAL A 19 9.28 8.82 2.67
C VAL A 19 10.51 8.65 3.55
N GLY A 20 10.44 9.00 4.83
CA GLY A 20 11.55 8.84 5.76
C GLY A 20 11.94 7.38 6.01
N MET A 21 10.96 6.47 6.10
CA MET A 21 11.23 5.04 6.19
C MET A 21 11.82 4.47 4.90
N GLY A 22 11.39 4.97 3.73
CA GLY A 22 12.01 4.64 2.45
C GLY A 22 13.48 5.09 2.38
N ALA A 23 13.79 6.28 2.90
CA ALA A 23 15.15 6.77 3.01
C ALA A 23 16.01 5.90 3.96
N LEU A 24 15.45 5.46 5.09
CA LEU A 24 16.11 4.53 6.02
C LEU A 24 16.41 3.19 5.33
N LEU A 25 15.45 2.62 4.60
CA LEU A 25 15.66 1.38 3.84
C LEU A 25 16.73 1.54 2.77
N ALA A 26 16.74 2.68 2.05
CA ALA A 26 17.77 2.98 1.07
C ALA A 26 19.15 3.06 1.71
N MET A 27 19.26 3.74 2.85
CA MET A 27 20.51 3.84 3.60
C MET A 27 21.02 2.47 4.04
N LEU A 28 20.14 1.61 4.57
CA LEU A 28 20.48 0.23 4.92
C LEU A 28 20.93 -0.58 3.69
N GLY A 29 20.25 -0.42 2.56
CA GLY A 29 20.61 -1.07 1.28
C GLY A 29 22.00 -0.62 0.80
N ILE A 30 22.32 0.68 0.89
CA ILE A 30 23.63 1.23 0.56
C ILE A 30 24.71 0.66 1.49
N LEU A 31 24.47 0.66 2.81
CA LEU A 31 25.40 0.13 3.80
C LEU A 31 25.66 -1.38 3.62
N LEU A 32 24.62 -2.16 3.32
CA LEU A 32 24.74 -3.59 3.02
C LEU A 32 25.56 -3.83 1.75
N SER A 33 25.24 -3.11 0.68
CA SER A 33 26.00 -3.18 -0.59
C SER A 33 27.46 -2.82 -0.39
N TRP A 34 27.72 -1.80 0.41
CA TRP A 34 29.07 -1.40 0.79
C TRP A 34 29.77 -2.47 1.62
N GLY A 35 29.11 -3.03 2.63
CA GLY A 35 29.65 -4.10 3.47
C GLY A 35 30.01 -5.34 2.64
N LEU A 36 29.17 -5.74 1.70
CA LEU A 36 29.43 -6.84 0.77
C LEU A 36 30.62 -6.54 -0.14
N LEU A 37 30.70 -5.31 -0.68
CA LEU A 37 31.84 -4.90 -1.50
C LEU A 37 33.13 -4.90 -0.69
N ALA A 38 33.12 -4.41 0.55
CA ALA A 38 34.27 -4.38 1.44
C ALA A 38 34.74 -5.79 1.82
N ALA A 39 33.82 -6.73 2.02
CA ALA A 39 34.15 -8.12 2.28
C ALA A 39 34.73 -8.84 1.05
N ALA A 40 34.17 -8.58 -0.14
CA ALA A 40 34.61 -9.23 -1.37
C ALA A 40 35.87 -8.61 -1.97
N ARG A 41 36.03 -7.28 -1.90
CA ARG A 41 37.12 -6.51 -2.53
C ARG A 41 37.51 -5.31 -1.66
N PRO A 42 38.31 -5.51 -0.56
CA PRO A 42 38.62 -4.45 0.41
C PRO A 42 39.35 -3.26 -0.22
N ARG A 43 40.23 -3.50 -1.20
CA ARG A 43 40.94 -2.42 -1.90
C ARG A 43 40.01 -1.56 -2.72
N ALA A 44 39.10 -2.15 -3.47
CA ALA A 44 38.08 -1.44 -4.26
C ALA A 44 37.12 -0.64 -3.35
N ALA A 45 36.75 -1.18 -2.20
CA ALA A 45 35.94 -0.47 -1.21
C ALA A 45 36.67 0.76 -0.62
N ALA A 46 37.95 0.65 -0.34
CA ALA A 46 38.77 1.77 0.15
C ALA A 46 38.89 2.89 -0.91
N GLU A 47 39.19 2.55 -2.16
CA GLU A 47 39.25 3.49 -3.27
C GLU A 47 37.89 4.18 -3.51
N ALA A 48 36.82 3.42 -3.51
CA ALA A 48 35.46 3.95 -3.65
C ALA A 48 35.11 4.91 -2.48
N ARG A 49 35.53 4.60 -1.24
CA ARG A 49 35.33 5.49 -0.09
C ARG A 49 35.98 6.85 -0.29
N LEU A 50 37.20 6.86 -0.77
CA LEU A 50 37.94 8.11 -1.05
C LEU A 50 37.25 8.89 -2.17
N SER A 51 36.83 8.22 -3.24
CA SER A 51 36.18 8.88 -4.37
C SER A 51 34.76 9.38 -4.07
N LEU A 52 34.02 8.71 -3.16
CA LEU A 52 32.64 9.10 -2.76
C LEU A 52 32.67 10.24 -1.73
N GLY A 53 33.74 10.36 -0.91
CA GLY A 53 33.85 11.43 0.08
C GLY A 53 33.89 12.84 -0.51
N ASP A 54 34.40 12.96 -1.73
CA ASP A 54 34.55 14.23 -2.43
C ASP A 54 33.33 14.47 -3.37
N GLY A 55 32.21 14.99 -2.86
CA GLY A 55 31.10 15.38 -3.73
C GLY A 55 29.68 15.22 -3.13
N PHE A 56 28.74 14.81 -3.98
CA PHE A 56 27.31 14.73 -3.64
C PHE A 56 26.95 13.67 -2.57
N ALA A 57 27.82 12.69 -2.31
CA ALA A 57 27.54 11.62 -1.35
C ALA A 57 27.35 12.13 0.08
N GLY A 58 28.11 13.14 0.51
CA GLY A 58 27.97 13.77 1.82
C GLY A 58 26.58 14.41 2.03
N PRO A 59 26.17 15.36 1.20
CA PRO A 59 24.84 15.94 1.25
C PRO A 59 23.71 14.91 1.16
N LEU A 60 23.83 13.89 0.29
CA LEU A 60 22.85 12.82 0.19
C LEU A 60 22.75 12.01 1.50
N ALA A 61 23.89 11.66 2.10
CA ALA A 61 23.92 10.93 3.37
C ALA A 61 23.24 11.74 4.49
N TRP A 62 23.51 13.04 4.60
CA TRP A 62 22.85 13.90 5.59
C TRP A 62 21.34 14.02 5.36
N LEU A 63 20.91 14.12 4.10
CA LEU A 63 19.50 14.15 3.75
C LEU A 63 18.80 12.85 4.14
N LEU A 64 19.38 11.70 3.79
CA LEU A 64 18.83 10.39 4.15
C LEU A 64 18.76 10.21 5.68
N LEU A 65 19.80 10.61 6.39
CA LEU A 65 19.87 10.53 7.84
C LEU A 65 18.83 11.44 8.51
N GLY A 66 18.64 12.65 8.01
CA GLY A 66 17.63 13.58 8.50
C GLY A 66 16.21 13.03 8.29
N LEU A 67 15.92 12.51 7.10
CA LEU A 67 14.62 11.89 6.81
C LEU A 67 14.38 10.64 7.67
N ALA A 68 15.39 9.79 7.85
CA ALA A 68 15.31 8.60 8.68
C ALA A 68 15.08 8.96 10.17
N ALA A 69 15.80 9.94 10.69
CA ALA A 69 15.63 10.43 12.07
C ALA A 69 14.19 10.97 12.29
N LEU A 70 13.68 11.72 11.34
CA LEU A 70 12.34 12.26 11.36
C LEU A 70 11.29 11.13 11.34
N ALA A 71 11.49 10.12 10.50
CA ALA A 71 10.60 8.95 10.48
C ALA A 71 10.60 8.19 11.81
N ILE A 72 11.78 7.96 12.40
CA ILE A 72 11.91 7.30 13.71
C ILE A 72 11.16 8.09 14.78
N ALA A 73 11.32 9.41 14.80
CA ALA A 73 10.65 10.29 15.78
C ALA A 73 9.11 10.24 15.66
N PHE A 74 8.57 10.11 14.44
CA PHE A 74 7.12 10.04 14.21
C PHE A 74 6.55 8.62 14.27
N THR A 75 7.36 7.58 14.41
CA THR A 75 6.92 6.18 14.50
C THR A 75 5.81 5.93 15.53
N PRO A 76 5.85 6.51 16.77
CA PRO A 76 4.79 6.27 17.76
C PRO A 76 3.40 6.78 17.34
N LEU A 77 3.35 7.74 16.40
CA LEU A 77 2.11 8.37 15.95
C LEU A 77 1.48 7.68 14.73
N VAL A 78 2.18 6.69 14.17
CA VAL A 78 1.78 6.03 12.92
C VAL A 78 1.22 4.64 13.18
N PRO A 79 0.11 4.24 12.55
CA PRO A 79 -0.51 2.93 12.72
C PRO A 79 0.27 1.84 11.94
N LEU A 80 1.44 1.44 12.45
CA LEU A 80 2.38 0.49 11.80
C LEU A 80 1.70 -0.80 11.34
N GLY A 81 0.80 -1.36 12.16
CA GLY A 81 0.11 -2.61 11.82
C GLY A 81 -0.81 -2.51 10.61
N GLN A 82 -1.37 -1.33 10.32
CA GLN A 82 -2.22 -1.09 9.15
C GLN A 82 -1.37 -0.87 7.91
N ILE A 83 -0.27 -0.12 8.03
CA ILE A 83 0.67 0.12 6.92
C ILE A 83 1.36 -1.18 6.51
N GLY A 84 1.81 -2.01 7.46
CA GLY A 84 2.44 -3.29 7.18
C GLY A 84 1.53 -4.23 6.38
N ARG A 85 0.25 -4.31 6.76
CA ARG A 85 -0.75 -5.08 6.00
C ARG A 85 -1.03 -4.49 4.63
N SER A 86 -1.09 -3.18 4.51
CA SER A 86 -1.27 -2.51 3.22
C SER A 86 -0.09 -2.79 2.28
N LEU A 87 1.14 -2.83 2.79
CA LEU A 87 2.32 -3.24 2.04
C LEU A 87 2.23 -4.71 1.59
N GLN A 88 1.80 -5.60 2.49
CA GLN A 88 1.59 -7.00 2.15
C GLN A 88 0.53 -7.16 1.05
N ARG A 89 -0.58 -6.40 1.12
CA ARG A 89 -1.63 -6.39 0.10
C ARG A 89 -1.17 -5.85 -1.26
N LEU A 90 -0.20 -4.93 -1.29
CA LEU A 90 0.38 -4.45 -2.55
C LEU A 90 1.15 -5.53 -3.31
N VAL A 91 1.65 -6.54 -2.61
CA VAL A 91 2.46 -7.64 -3.19
C VAL A 91 1.63 -8.90 -3.40
N SER A 92 0.63 -9.17 -2.55
CA SER A 92 -0.22 -10.36 -2.64
C SER A 92 -1.41 -10.12 -3.57
N ALA A 93 -1.94 -11.23 -4.13
CA ALA A 93 -3.16 -11.19 -4.94
C ALA A 93 -4.31 -10.53 -4.16
N ASN A 94 -5.00 -9.60 -4.83
CA ASN A 94 -6.05 -8.79 -4.23
C ASN A 94 -7.45 -9.38 -4.44
N ASP A 95 -7.54 -10.60 -4.96
CA ASP A 95 -8.80 -11.25 -5.25
C ASP A 95 -9.12 -12.29 -4.17
N PHE A 96 -10.33 -12.20 -3.66
CA PHE A 96 -10.92 -13.18 -2.76
C PHE A 96 -12.08 -13.86 -3.48
N ASP A 97 -12.04 -15.17 -3.60
CA ASP A 97 -13.11 -15.99 -4.19
C ASP A 97 -13.40 -17.16 -3.24
N ARG A 98 -14.62 -17.23 -2.75
CA ARG A 98 -15.04 -18.28 -1.84
C ARG A 98 -16.47 -18.70 -2.14
N THR A 99 -16.68 -20.00 -2.27
CA THR A 99 -18.03 -20.61 -2.35
C THR A 99 -18.42 -21.09 -0.97
N ILE A 100 -19.66 -20.79 -0.56
CA ILE A 100 -20.21 -21.09 0.76
C ILE A 100 -21.55 -21.76 0.55
N THR A 101 -21.76 -22.90 1.18
CA THR A 101 -23.04 -23.60 1.13
C THR A 101 -23.96 -23.04 2.21
N VAL A 102 -25.11 -22.53 1.81
CA VAL A 102 -26.18 -22.09 2.69
C VAL A 102 -27.13 -23.27 2.91
N LEU A 103 -27.36 -23.62 4.16
CA LEU A 103 -28.16 -24.77 4.53
C LEU A 103 -29.63 -24.63 4.08
N PRO A 104 -30.35 -25.75 3.83
CA PRO A 104 -31.78 -25.73 3.54
C PRO A 104 -32.56 -25.08 4.69
N ARG A 105 -33.59 -24.30 4.35
CA ARG A 105 -34.45 -23.62 5.34
C ARG A 105 -33.67 -22.79 6.37
N ALA A 106 -32.43 -22.33 6.03
CA ALA A 106 -31.65 -21.52 6.91
C ALA A 106 -32.30 -20.14 7.09
N ASN A 107 -32.54 -19.79 8.34
CA ASN A 107 -32.98 -18.44 8.68
C ASN A 107 -31.80 -17.69 9.32
N LEU A 108 -31.28 -16.66 8.63
CA LEU A 108 -30.15 -15.81 9.07
C LEU A 108 -28.88 -16.61 9.40
N GLN A 109 -28.43 -17.46 8.47
CA GLN A 109 -27.13 -18.11 8.61
C GLN A 109 -26.02 -17.06 8.54
N GLU A 110 -25.28 -16.89 9.65
CA GLU A 110 -24.15 -15.96 9.73
C GLU A 110 -22.96 -16.52 8.97
N ILE A 111 -22.43 -15.75 8.04
CA ILE A 111 -21.26 -16.04 7.23
C ILE A 111 -20.19 -15.00 7.56
N GLN A 112 -19.13 -15.41 8.20
CA GLN A 112 -17.99 -14.52 8.47
C GLN A 112 -17.02 -14.56 7.28
N LEU A 113 -16.84 -13.40 6.66
CA LEU A 113 -15.80 -13.19 5.69
C LEU A 113 -14.56 -12.71 6.45
N ASP A 114 -13.44 -13.40 6.29
CA ASP A 114 -12.17 -12.96 6.91
C ASP A 114 -11.60 -11.73 6.19
N LEU A 115 -12.47 -10.77 5.89
CA LEU A 115 -12.20 -9.53 5.18
C LEU A 115 -12.52 -8.34 6.08
N ARG A 116 -11.71 -7.29 5.93
CA ARG A 116 -12.00 -6.00 6.58
C ARG A 116 -12.83 -5.13 5.64
N PRO A 117 -13.90 -4.49 6.14
CA PRO A 117 -14.71 -3.60 5.32
C PRO A 117 -13.92 -2.50 4.60
N GLN A 118 -12.85 -1.99 5.24
CA GLN A 118 -12.01 -0.94 4.69
C GLN A 118 -11.12 -1.42 3.51
N GLU A 119 -10.87 -2.72 3.40
CA GLU A 119 -10.05 -3.30 2.33
C GLU A 119 -10.91 -3.71 1.11
N ILE A 120 -12.23 -3.75 1.22
CA ILE A 120 -13.12 -4.17 0.14
C ILE A 120 -13.28 -3.01 -0.86
N GLU A 121 -12.79 -3.19 -2.08
CA GLU A 121 -12.99 -2.27 -3.20
C GLU A 121 -14.28 -2.58 -3.94
N SER A 122 -14.53 -3.87 -4.20
CA SER A 122 -15.78 -4.36 -4.77
C SER A 122 -16.09 -5.74 -4.22
N ILE A 123 -17.37 -6.06 -4.16
CA ILE A 123 -17.86 -7.39 -3.81
C ILE A 123 -18.96 -7.77 -4.77
N THR A 124 -18.89 -9.00 -5.27
CA THR A 124 -19.90 -9.61 -6.13
C THR A 124 -20.41 -10.86 -5.44
N LEU A 125 -21.73 -10.95 -5.32
CA LEU A 125 -22.45 -12.10 -4.77
C LEU A 125 -23.19 -12.78 -5.92
N GLU A 126 -22.95 -14.07 -6.09
CA GLU A 126 -23.59 -14.93 -7.08
C GLU A 126 -24.24 -16.11 -6.35
N SER A 127 -25.43 -16.48 -6.72
CA SER A 127 -26.15 -17.63 -6.17
C SER A 127 -26.68 -18.51 -7.29
N ASP A 128 -26.67 -19.82 -7.10
CA ASP A 128 -27.22 -20.80 -8.03
C ASP A 128 -28.77 -20.93 -7.91
N ALA A 129 -29.34 -20.42 -6.80
CA ALA A 129 -30.78 -20.42 -6.55
C ALA A 129 -31.20 -19.12 -5.83
N PRO A 130 -32.51 -18.83 -5.74
CA PRO A 130 -33.02 -17.66 -5.02
C PRO A 130 -32.55 -17.65 -3.55
N LEU A 131 -31.88 -16.57 -3.14
CA LEU A 131 -31.31 -16.41 -1.81
C LEU A 131 -31.42 -14.95 -1.37
N THR A 132 -31.86 -14.70 -0.14
CA THR A 132 -31.84 -13.34 0.42
C THR A 132 -30.62 -13.16 1.28
N VAL A 133 -29.81 -12.15 0.97
CA VAL A 133 -28.58 -11.83 1.71
C VAL A 133 -28.71 -10.47 2.37
N ARG A 134 -28.40 -10.42 3.66
CA ARG A 134 -28.33 -9.21 4.46
C ARG A 134 -26.87 -8.90 4.77
N THR A 135 -26.44 -7.66 4.50
CA THR A 135 -25.03 -7.25 4.65
C THR A 135 -24.74 -6.52 5.94
N GLN A 136 -25.78 -6.06 6.66
CA GLN A 136 -25.66 -5.36 7.94
C GLN A 136 -26.47 -6.04 9.02
N GLN A 137 -25.86 -6.19 10.21
CA GLN A 137 -26.61 -6.49 11.42
C GLN A 137 -27.16 -5.20 12.01
N PRO A 138 -28.46 -5.15 12.41
CA PRO A 138 -28.99 -4.04 13.16
C PRO A 138 -28.27 -3.99 14.52
N ILE A 139 -27.60 -2.86 14.82
CA ILE A 139 -27.08 -2.61 16.16
C ILE A 139 -28.23 -2.07 16.98
N GLU A 140 -28.63 -2.80 18.01
CA GLU A 140 -29.66 -2.34 18.95
C GLU A 140 -29.33 -0.95 19.50
N GLY A 141 -30.22 0.00 19.31
CA GLY A 141 -30.11 1.36 19.85
C GLY A 141 -29.62 2.45 18.90
N PHE A 142 -29.19 2.14 17.70
CA PHE A 142 -28.80 3.14 16.70
C PHE A 142 -29.70 3.04 15.46
N ALA A 143 -30.25 4.19 15.02
CA ALA A 143 -30.94 4.30 13.74
C ALA A 143 -29.90 4.18 12.61
N LEU A 144 -29.59 2.96 12.19
CA LEU A 144 -28.71 2.70 11.06
C LEU A 144 -29.43 2.95 9.76
N VAL A 145 -28.71 3.50 8.79
CA VAL A 145 -29.13 3.45 7.39
C VAL A 145 -29.28 1.98 7.02
N LYS A 146 -30.54 1.51 6.90
CA LYS A 146 -30.83 0.16 6.42
C LYS A 146 -30.27 0.03 5.02
N VAL A 147 -29.22 -0.77 4.86
CA VAL A 147 -28.88 -1.31 3.54
C VAL A 147 -30.01 -2.31 3.24
N PRO A 148 -30.74 -2.16 2.11
CA PRO A 148 -31.80 -3.07 1.77
C PRO A 148 -31.26 -4.50 1.67
N ASP A 149 -32.06 -5.46 2.08
CA ASP A 149 -31.79 -6.87 1.85
C ASP A 149 -31.59 -7.11 0.34
N VAL A 150 -30.62 -7.92 0.00
CA VAL A 150 -30.27 -8.22 -1.39
C VAL A 150 -30.89 -9.55 -1.76
N ASP A 151 -31.87 -9.52 -2.65
CA ASP A 151 -32.45 -10.73 -3.20
C ASP A 151 -31.66 -11.18 -4.42
N LEU A 152 -30.92 -12.27 -4.26
CA LEU A 152 -30.16 -12.91 -5.32
C LEU A 152 -31.07 -13.89 -6.10
N SER A 153 -30.86 -13.90 -7.40
CA SER A 153 -31.47 -14.92 -8.29
C SER A 153 -30.36 -15.64 -9.05
N ALA A 154 -30.65 -16.85 -9.51
CA ALA A 154 -29.68 -17.70 -10.22
C ALA A 154 -29.01 -17.05 -11.46
N SER A 155 -29.57 -15.96 -11.98
CA SER A 155 -29.09 -15.32 -13.22
C SER A 155 -28.55 -13.91 -13.04
N THR A 156 -28.66 -13.32 -11.84
CA THR A 156 -28.34 -11.89 -11.65
C THR A 156 -27.39 -11.71 -10.47
N PRO A 157 -26.08 -11.50 -10.74
CA PRO A 157 -25.14 -11.21 -9.69
C PRO A 157 -25.41 -9.82 -9.11
N TRP A 158 -25.31 -9.71 -7.80
CA TRP A 158 -25.30 -8.42 -7.13
C TRP A 158 -23.88 -7.95 -6.95
N THR A 159 -23.60 -6.69 -7.34
CA THR A 159 -22.27 -6.11 -7.23
C THR A 159 -22.33 -4.76 -6.52
N TRP A 160 -21.49 -4.60 -5.52
CA TRP A 160 -21.22 -3.33 -4.88
C TRP A 160 -19.78 -2.90 -5.14
N THR A 161 -19.56 -1.61 -5.40
CA THR A 161 -18.24 -1.02 -5.57
C THR A 161 -18.12 0.25 -4.74
N ARG A 162 -16.93 0.49 -4.16
CA ARG A 162 -16.66 1.70 -3.38
C ARG A 162 -16.76 2.98 -4.21
N ALA A 163 -16.46 2.91 -5.49
CA ALA A 163 -16.50 4.06 -6.40
C ALA A 163 -17.91 4.64 -6.61
N THR A 164 -18.96 3.89 -6.30
CA THR A 164 -20.36 4.32 -6.48
C THR A 164 -20.82 5.34 -5.45
N GLY A 165 -19.99 5.73 -4.48
CA GLY A 165 -20.34 6.67 -3.41
C GLY A 165 -21.36 6.13 -2.41
N VAL A 166 -21.81 4.89 -2.58
CA VAL A 166 -22.70 4.22 -1.65
C VAL A 166 -21.90 3.80 -0.41
N THR A 167 -22.46 4.06 0.77
CA THR A 167 -21.87 3.65 2.04
C THR A 167 -21.52 2.15 2.00
N SER A 168 -20.38 1.77 2.60
CA SER A 168 -19.99 0.36 2.68
C SER A 168 -21.13 -0.49 3.25
N PRO A 169 -21.50 -1.59 2.58
CA PRO A 169 -22.54 -2.49 3.07
C PRO A 169 -22.12 -3.25 4.33
N PHE A 170 -20.87 -3.12 4.75
CA PHE A 170 -20.33 -3.80 5.91
C PHE A 170 -20.01 -2.83 7.04
N LEU A 171 -20.44 -3.18 8.24
CA LEU A 171 -20.12 -2.49 9.48
C LEU A 171 -19.21 -3.36 10.35
N GLY A 172 -18.39 -2.71 11.21
CA GLY A 172 -17.58 -3.38 12.19
C GLY A 172 -16.15 -3.68 11.72
N ARG A 173 -15.48 -4.60 12.43
CA ARG A 173 -14.07 -4.94 12.18
C ARG A 173 -13.87 -6.04 11.14
N ARG A 174 -14.90 -6.85 10.90
CA ARG A 174 -14.92 -7.95 9.91
C ARG A 174 -16.19 -7.86 9.11
N ALA A 175 -16.11 -8.16 7.83
CA ALA A 175 -17.26 -8.24 6.96
C ALA A 175 -18.09 -9.49 7.33
N LYS A 176 -19.38 -9.30 7.54
CA LYS A 176 -20.32 -10.35 7.85
C LYS A 176 -21.49 -10.31 6.88
N LEU A 177 -21.96 -11.48 6.49
CA LEU A 177 -23.16 -11.67 5.70
C LEU A 177 -24.13 -12.55 6.50
N GLU A 178 -25.40 -12.28 6.39
CA GLU A 178 -26.47 -13.15 6.87
C GLU A 178 -27.24 -13.62 5.65
N ALA A 179 -27.33 -14.94 5.47
CA ALA A 179 -28.04 -15.53 4.34
C ALA A 179 -29.31 -16.24 4.82
N THR A 180 -30.39 -16.02 4.11
CA THR A 180 -31.68 -16.69 4.33
C THR A 180 -32.02 -17.52 3.11
N ASN A 181 -32.12 -18.84 3.29
CA ASN A 181 -32.49 -19.79 2.26
C ASN A 181 -33.86 -20.34 2.57
N ALA A 182 -34.84 -19.98 1.76
CA ALA A 182 -36.24 -20.47 1.89
C ALA A 182 -36.46 -21.86 1.21
N ALA A 183 -35.49 -22.32 0.41
CA ALA A 183 -35.60 -23.58 -0.30
C ALA A 183 -35.29 -24.80 0.60
N ASP A 184 -35.83 -25.97 0.21
CA ASP A 184 -35.60 -27.25 0.87
C ASP A 184 -34.22 -27.87 0.50
N GLN A 185 -33.48 -27.25 -0.39
CA GLN A 185 -32.18 -27.70 -0.85
C GLN A 185 -31.07 -26.72 -0.44
N PRO A 186 -29.85 -27.21 -0.24
CA PRO A 186 -28.70 -26.33 -0.01
C PRO A 186 -28.43 -25.48 -1.25
N VAL A 187 -28.06 -24.20 -1.03
CA VAL A 187 -27.78 -23.23 -2.08
C VAL A 187 -26.33 -22.82 -1.98
N GLU A 188 -25.64 -22.75 -3.13
CA GLU A 188 -24.28 -22.26 -3.17
C GLU A 188 -24.25 -20.74 -3.37
N LEU A 189 -23.63 -20.04 -2.42
CA LEU A 189 -23.35 -18.62 -2.48
C LEU A 189 -21.87 -18.43 -2.81
N ARG A 190 -21.58 -17.88 -3.97
CA ARG A 190 -20.23 -17.50 -4.36
C ARG A 190 -19.99 -16.05 -4.05
N VAL A 191 -18.95 -15.79 -3.25
CA VAL A 191 -18.54 -14.45 -2.84
C VAL A 191 -17.20 -14.14 -3.50
N ARG A 192 -17.21 -13.21 -4.45
CA ARG A 192 -16.00 -12.67 -5.05
C ARG A 192 -15.78 -11.26 -4.56
N SER A 193 -14.59 -10.95 -4.11
CA SER A 193 -14.25 -9.60 -3.65
C SER A 193 -12.89 -9.19 -4.18
N ARG A 194 -12.84 -7.98 -4.70
CA ARG A 194 -11.58 -7.31 -5.00
C ARG A 194 -11.18 -6.47 -3.81
N LEU A 195 -9.95 -6.65 -3.37
CA LEU A 195 -9.42 -5.99 -2.20
C LEU A 195 -8.45 -4.89 -2.61
N ALA A 196 -8.55 -3.74 -1.97
CA ALA A 196 -7.60 -2.65 -2.08
C ALA A 196 -6.90 -2.44 -0.74
N PRO A 197 -5.65 -2.00 -0.72
CA PRO A 197 -4.98 -1.67 0.52
C PRO A 197 -5.70 -0.53 1.23
N GLU A 198 -5.89 -0.65 2.54
CA GLU A 198 -6.49 0.41 3.38
C GLU A 198 -5.74 1.74 3.24
N PHE A 199 -4.41 1.65 3.09
CA PHE A 199 -3.51 2.77 2.83
C PHE A 199 -2.79 2.59 1.49
N PRO A 200 -3.35 3.05 0.37
CA PRO A 200 -2.69 2.94 -0.94
C PRO A 200 -1.36 3.70 -0.98
N GLN A 201 -1.22 4.71 -0.14
CA GLN A 201 0.01 5.48 0.04
C GLN A 201 1.19 4.65 0.57
N ALA A 202 0.95 3.45 1.13
CA ALA A 202 2.01 2.55 1.58
C ALA A 202 3.02 2.22 0.47
N GLY A 203 2.58 2.26 -0.81
CA GLY A 203 3.46 2.11 -1.97
C GLY A 203 4.56 3.17 -2.08
N ILE A 204 4.42 4.33 -1.44
CA ILE A 204 5.45 5.38 -1.42
C ILE A 204 6.75 4.84 -0.82
N LEU A 205 6.66 3.96 0.18
CA LEU A 205 7.84 3.42 0.87
C LEU A 205 8.81 2.67 -0.07
N PRO A 206 8.40 1.61 -0.82
CA PRO A 206 9.30 0.93 -1.73
C PRO A 206 9.74 1.82 -2.89
N TRP A 207 8.87 2.69 -3.41
CA TRP A 207 9.24 3.65 -4.46
C TRP A 207 10.30 4.64 -3.99
N THR A 208 10.17 5.21 -2.81
CA THR A 208 11.17 6.13 -2.23
C THR A 208 12.50 5.43 -2.03
N ALA A 209 12.50 4.22 -1.47
CA ALA A 209 13.71 3.43 -1.32
C ALA A 209 14.38 3.14 -2.67
N ALA A 210 13.60 2.73 -3.68
CA ALA A 210 14.10 2.46 -5.02
C ALA A 210 14.71 3.70 -5.69
N VAL A 211 14.07 4.87 -5.57
CA VAL A 211 14.58 6.13 -6.11
C VAL A 211 15.90 6.53 -5.48
N PHE A 212 16.01 6.47 -4.14
CA PHE A 212 17.28 6.80 -3.47
C PHE A 212 18.39 5.81 -3.81
N LEU A 213 18.08 4.51 -3.90
CA LEU A 213 19.04 3.49 -4.34
C LEU A 213 19.47 3.72 -5.80
N ALA A 214 18.53 4.08 -6.69
CA ALA A 214 18.83 4.39 -8.08
C ALA A 214 19.75 5.61 -8.20
N ILE A 215 19.50 6.69 -7.43
CA ILE A 215 20.35 7.88 -7.40
C ILE A 215 21.75 7.52 -6.89
N ALA A 216 21.83 6.75 -5.81
CA ALA A 216 23.14 6.32 -5.27
C ALA A 216 23.89 5.41 -6.24
N GLY A 217 23.18 4.49 -6.91
CA GLY A 217 23.74 3.59 -7.92
C GLY A 217 24.21 4.35 -9.17
N ALA A 218 23.41 5.28 -9.68
CA ALA A 218 23.80 6.14 -10.81
C ALA A 218 25.04 6.98 -10.47
N TYR A 219 25.08 7.55 -9.27
CA TYR A 219 26.25 8.28 -8.80
C TYR A 219 27.48 7.37 -8.70
N ALA A 220 27.36 6.17 -8.15
CA ALA A 220 28.45 5.21 -8.07
C ALA A 220 28.94 4.80 -9.48
N LEU A 221 28.03 4.51 -10.41
CA LEU A 221 28.36 4.20 -11.80
C LEU A 221 29.07 5.36 -12.48
N PHE A 222 28.60 6.60 -12.29
CA PHE A 222 29.25 7.79 -12.81
C PHE A 222 30.69 7.95 -12.31
N ARG A 223 30.96 7.60 -11.05
CA ARG A 223 32.29 7.64 -10.44
C ARG A 223 33.22 6.51 -10.92
N LEU A 224 32.67 5.40 -11.39
CA LEU A 224 33.43 4.30 -11.99
C LEU A 224 33.86 4.59 -13.44
N VAL A 225 33.22 5.56 -14.11
CA VAL A 225 33.58 5.98 -15.45
C VAL A 225 34.96 6.70 -15.41
N PRO A 226 35.89 6.38 -16.32
CA PRO A 226 37.19 7.05 -16.39
C PRO A 226 37.03 8.57 -16.41
N ARG A 227 37.81 9.28 -15.60
CA ARG A 227 37.67 10.74 -15.40
C ARG A 227 37.61 11.54 -16.71
N ARG A 228 38.31 11.08 -17.75
CA ARG A 228 38.31 11.72 -19.07
C ARG A 228 36.90 11.67 -19.73
N ILE A 229 36.27 10.52 -19.69
CA ILE A 229 34.90 10.34 -20.26
C ILE A 229 33.86 11.09 -19.41
N ALA A 230 33.98 11.04 -18.10
CA ALA A 230 33.11 11.78 -17.19
C ALA A 230 33.25 13.30 -17.37
N ALA A 231 34.45 13.83 -17.60
CA ALA A 231 34.63 15.25 -17.88
C ALA A 231 33.96 15.67 -19.20
N VAL A 232 34.13 14.90 -20.27
CA VAL A 232 33.48 15.17 -21.56
C VAL A 232 31.98 15.11 -21.43
N ALA A 233 31.44 14.06 -20.80
CA ALA A 233 30.00 13.92 -20.58
C ALA A 233 29.41 15.07 -19.75
N SER A 234 30.12 15.54 -18.72
CA SER A 234 29.64 16.63 -17.88
C SER A 234 29.65 18.00 -18.60
N THR A 235 30.65 18.27 -19.44
CA THR A 235 30.70 19.48 -20.25
C THR A 235 29.60 19.45 -21.31
N THR A 236 29.42 18.35 -22.03
CA THR A 236 28.36 18.20 -23.03
C THR A 236 26.97 18.34 -22.41
N CYS A 237 26.75 17.77 -21.21
CA CYS A 237 25.46 17.88 -20.50
C CYS A 237 25.20 19.35 -20.08
N LYS A 238 26.22 20.06 -19.55
CA LYS A 238 26.09 21.47 -19.19
C LYS A 238 25.82 22.34 -20.40
N GLU A 239 26.48 22.08 -21.50
CA GLU A 239 26.24 22.80 -22.76
C GLU A 239 24.84 22.54 -23.29
N ALA A 240 24.38 21.28 -23.26
CA ALA A 240 23.03 20.94 -23.68
C ALA A 240 21.93 21.59 -22.84
N ILE A 241 22.10 21.63 -21.50
CA ILE A 241 21.14 22.27 -20.60
C ILE A 241 21.16 23.81 -20.74
N GLY A 242 22.35 24.38 -21.03
CA GLY A 242 22.51 25.81 -21.23
C GLY A 242 22.02 26.34 -22.59
N GLN A 243 21.62 25.44 -23.52
CA GLN A 243 21.08 25.87 -24.80
C GLN A 243 19.63 26.32 -24.66
N PRO A 244 19.21 27.44 -25.29
CA PRO A 244 17.87 27.99 -25.17
C PRO A 244 16.76 27.12 -25.77
N VAL A 245 17.12 26.00 -26.41
CA VAL A 245 16.15 24.99 -26.92
C VAL A 245 15.54 24.17 -25.79
N PHE A 246 16.16 24.14 -24.59
CA PHE A 246 15.68 23.39 -23.41
C PHE A 246 15.22 24.32 -22.27
N ALA A 247 15.18 25.60 -22.47
CA ALA A 247 14.60 26.62 -21.63
C ALA A 247 13.28 27.10 -22.20
#